data_5df04c2e9f073c049e5907939c89ec03
#
_entry.id   5df04c2e9f073c049e5907939c89ec03
#
_cell.length_a   1.000
_cell.length_b   1.000
_cell.length_c   1.000
_cell.angle_alpha   90.00
_cell.angle_beta   90.00
_cell.angle_gamma   90.00
#
_symmetry.space_group_name_H-M   'P 1'
#
loop_
_entity.id
_entity.type
_entity.pdbx_description
1 polymer ?
#
loop_
_entity_poly.entity_id
_entity_poly.type
_entity_poly.pdbx_seq_one_letter_code
_entity_poly.pdbx_strand_id
1 'polypeptide(L)'
;MLRRRMLIMLAVVLLIVLMLGGYKAFSIYQQIQMFSAPKPPVSIAAAAAVERSWQERLPAVGSLKALQGVELSLEAAGIVKALHFESGQPVKAGQLLLELDSSEETAQLGTAQADLGLAKVDFARGSQLVGSQAISRGEYDRLRAQFQRNQAVVDQLEASLAKKSMRAPFSGTIGIRQVDIGDYLASGTVIATLQDISSLYVDFNVAEQALPRLSLGQQVQVRVAAYPEQRFPATLSAIDPKVEQSTRNLLVRATLANPEGKLLPGMFANLQVLLPDPQPQVVVPESAVTYTLYGNSVYVVTEKQEADGQARQQGADQPQLTADRRAVETGERRDGLVVIHKGLKAGEQVVIAGQLKLTQGASIRISPDQTQHTDAPSAQRDD
;
A
#
# COMPACT_ATOMS: atom_id res chain seq x y z
N MET A 1 88.10 49.76 -34.03
CA MET A 1 86.62 49.90 -34.46
C MET A 1 85.80 48.71 -34.10
N LEU A 2 86.27 47.50 -33.97
CA LEU A 2 85.45 46.26 -33.65
C LEU A 2 84.86 46.30 -32.27
N ARG A 3 85.57 46.72 -31.19
CA ARG A 3 84.98 46.75 -29.81
C ARG A 3 83.77 47.68 -29.66
N ARG A 4 83.76 48.80 -30.38
CA ARG A 4 82.61 49.76 -30.30
C ARG A 4 81.38 49.24 -30.98
N ARG A 5 81.50 48.46 -32.09
CA ARG A 5 80.34 47.79 -32.76
C ARG A 5 79.81 46.62 -31.91
N MET A 6 80.63 45.87 -31.22
CA MET A 6 80.22 44.79 -30.32
C MET A 6 79.49 45.31 -29.10
N LEU A 7 79.88 46.42 -28.50
CA LEU A 7 79.19 47.07 -27.38
C LEU A 7 77.77 47.60 -27.79
N ILE A 8 77.67 48.17 -29.00
CA ILE A 8 76.37 48.62 -29.52
C ILE A 8 75.43 47.44 -29.78
N MET A 9 75.92 46.36 -30.34
CA MET A 9 75.18 45.13 -30.57
C MET A 9 74.66 44.51 -29.22
N LEU A 10 75.50 44.49 -28.22
CA LEU A 10 75.17 43.98 -26.88
C LEU A 10 74.20 44.87 -26.18
N ALA A 11 74.28 46.21 -26.32
CA ALA A 11 73.29 47.17 -25.81
C ALA A 11 71.92 47.03 -26.50
N VAL A 12 71.89 46.80 -27.81
CA VAL A 12 70.65 46.59 -28.56
C VAL A 12 69.97 45.27 -28.13
N VAL A 13 70.75 44.20 -28.00
CA VAL A 13 70.20 42.90 -27.50
C VAL A 13 69.68 43.06 -26.08
N LEU A 14 70.41 43.76 -25.19
CA LEU A 14 69.94 43.99 -23.82
C LEU A 14 68.61 44.81 -23.78
N LEU A 15 68.52 45.83 -24.66
CA LEU A 15 67.30 46.65 -24.78
C LEU A 15 66.15 45.89 -25.29
N ILE A 16 66.35 44.95 -26.26
CA ILE A 16 65.27 44.04 -26.74
C ILE A 16 64.81 43.09 -25.64
N VAL A 17 65.77 42.52 -24.87
CA VAL A 17 65.43 41.59 -23.73
C VAL A 17 64.67 42.35 -22.65
N LEU A 18 65.05 43.59 -22.30
CA LEU A 18 64.35 44.42 -21.33
C LEU A 18 62.93 44.80 -21.85
N MET A 19 62.82 45.12 -23.14
CA MET A 19 61.48 45.42 -23.73
C MET A 19 60.57 44.22 -23.76
N LEU A 20 61.08 43.01 -24.13
CA LEU A 20 60.33 41.78 -24.09
C LEU A 20 59.97 41.35 -22.66
N GLY A 21 60.91 41.50 -21.73
CA GLY A 21 60.71 41.23 -20.30
C GLY A 21 59.64 42.16 -19.69
N GLY A 22 59.71 43.44 -19.99
CA GLY A 22 58.68 44.43 -19.57
C GLY A 22 57.29 44.16 -20.15
N TYR A 23 57.24 43.84 -21.46
CA TYR A 23 55.98 43.45 -22.07
C TYR A 23 55.37 42.18 -21.43
N LYS A 24 56.19 41.19 -21.20
CA LYS A 24 55.74 39.94 -20.54
C LYS A 24 55.28 40.16 -19.11
N ALA A 25 56.00 40.97 -18.32
CA ALA A 25 55.63 41.34 -16.95
C ALA A 25 54.29 42.13 -16.93
N PHE A 26 54.11 43.06 -17.87
CA PHE A 26 52.86 43.80 -18.01
C PHE A 26 51.69 42.93 -18.41
N SER A 27 51.89 41.99 -19.33
CA SER A 27 50.92 41.00 -19.76
C SER A 27 50.49 40.08 -18.58
N ILE A 28 51.47 39.61 -17.80
CA ILE A 28 51.21 38.78 -16.59
C ILE A 28 50.44 39.61 -15.54
N TYR A 29 50.81 40.85 -15.34
CA TYR A 29 50.11 41.74 -14.39
C TYR A 29 48.65 41.98 -14.83
N GLN A 30 48.37 42.23 -16.11
CA GLN A 30 47.01 42.32 -16.63
C GLN A 30 46.24 41.01 -16.48
N GLN A 31 46.84 39.86 -16.74
CA GLN A 31 46.20 38.57 -16.53
C GLN A 31 45.85 38.34 -15.06
N ILE A 32 46.75 38.68 -14.13
CA ILE A 32 46.49 38.57 -12.68
C ILE A 32 45.33 39.46 -12.27
N GLN A 33 45.27 40.70 -12.77
CA GLN A 33 44.10 41.60 -12.49
C GLN A 33 42.79 41.08 -13.08
N MET A 34 42.77 40.49 -14.27
CA MET A 34 41.59 39.87 -14.84
C MET A 34 41.15 38.65 -14.07
N PHE A 35 42.05 37.81 -13.57
CA PHE A 35 41.70 36.64 -12.73
C PHE A 35 41.33 37.02 -11.29
N SER A 36 41.74 38.18 -10.80
CA SER A 36 41.39 38.68 -9.46
C SER A 36 40.09 39.51 -9.41
N ALA A 37 39.49 39.78 -10.57
CA ALA A 37 38.22 40.49 -10.60
C ALA A 37 37.10 39.61 -9.97
N PRO A 38 36.31 40.13 -9.04
CA PRO A 38 35.21 39.38 -8.42
C PRO A 38 34.24 38.94 -9.50
N LYS A 39 33.99 37.62 -9.55
CA LYS A 39 33.02 37.07 -10.50
C LYS A 39 31.61 37.68 -10.22
N PRO A 40 30.87 38.03 -11.24
CA PRO A 40 29.54 38.57 -11.04
C PRO A 40 28.65 37.59 -10.26
N PRO A 41 27.80 38.05 -9.37
CA PRO A 41 26.92 37.19 -8.58
C PRO A 41 26.00 36.40 -9.49
N VAL A 42 25.86 35.10 -9.24
CA VAL A 42 24.96 34.21 -10.00
C VAL A 42 23.54 34.42 -9.50
N SER A 43 22.61 34.72 -10.43
CA SER A 43 21.19 34.82 -10.10
C SER A 43 20.61 33.42 -9.87
N ILE A 44 19.95 33.23 -8.73
CA ILE A 44 19.35 31.96 -8.31
C ILE A 44 17.93 32.18 -7.81
N ALA A 45 17.15 31.10 -7.78
CA ALA A 45 15.92 31.03 -6.99
C ALA A 45 16.18 30.25 -5.69
N ALA A 46 15.62 30.69 -4.59
CA ALA A 46 15.75 30.08 -3.28
C ALA A 46 14.38 29.83 -2.65
N ALA A 47 14.28 28.76 -1.84
CA ALA A 47 13.13 28.46 -0.99
C ALA A 47 13.61 28.18 0.43
N ALA A 48 12.77 28.48 1.41
CA ALA A 48 13.07 28.15 2.80
C ALA A 48 12.81 26.65 3.05
N ALA A 49 13.71 26.02 3.80
CA ALA A 49 13.45 24.71 4.39
C ALA A 49 12.42 24.86 5.49
N VAL A 50 11.29 24.18 5.35
CA VAL A 50 10.13 24.32 6.25
C VAL A 50 10.01 23.08 7.11
N GLU A 51 9.78 23.25 8.40
CA GLU A 51 9.36 22.16 9.26
C GLU A 51 7.89 21.86 9.04
N ARG A 52 7.57 20.64 8.63
CA ARG A 52 6.20 20.20 8.40
C ARG A 52 5.93 18.89 9.12
N SER A 53 4.72 18.76 9.67
CA SER A 53 4.24 17.49 10.19
C SER A 53 4.18 16.47 9.03
N TRP A 54 5.04 15.47 9.07
CA TRP A 54 5.18 14.45 8.02
C TRP A 54 4.77 13.10 8.55
N GLN A 55 3.69 12.56 8.00
CA GLN A 55 3.25 11.21 8.28
C GLN A 55 3.92 10.26 7.32
N GLU A 56 4.81 9.45 7.84
CA GLU A 56 5.52 8.42 7.08
C GLU A 56 4.53 7.34 6.62
N ARG A 57 4.74 6.82 5.44
CA ARG A 57 3.90 5.77 4.83
C ARG A 57 4.75 4.58 4.48
N LEU A 58 4.29 3.39 4.87
CA LEU A 58 4.92 2.14 4.50
C LEU A 58 4.23 1.60 3.24
N PRO A 59 4.92 1.57 2.08
CA PRO A 59 4.36 1.01 0.87
C PRO A 59 4.33 -0.51 0.96
N ALA A 60 3.25 -1.11 0.48
CA ALA A 60 3.10 -2.55 0.36
C ALA A 60 2.25 -2.89 -0.86
N VAL A 61 2.27 -4.16 -1.24
CA VAL A 61 1.44 -4.71 -2.31
C VAL A 61 0.70 -5.93 -1.78
N GLY A 62 -0.52 -6.11 -2.24
CA GLY A 62 -1.36 -7.19 -1.75
C GLY A 62 -2.50 -7.53 -2.70
N SER A 63 -3.40 -8.39 -2.25
CA SER A 63 -4.56 -8.81 -2.99
C SER A 63 -5.83 -8.73 -2.14
N LEU A 64 -6.94 -8.40 -2.79
CA LEU A 64 -8.25 -8.37 -2.16
C LEU A 64 -8.79 -9.79 -1.99
N LYS A 65 -9.42 -10.06 -0.85
CA LYS A 65 -10.14 -11.30 -0.57
C LYS A 65 -11.55 -10.98 -0.07
N ALA A 66 -12.50 -11.83 -0.40
CA ALA A 66 -13.84 -11.72 0.16
C ALA A 66 -13.82 -11.91 1.68
N LEU A 67 -14.76 -11.29 2.38
CA LEU A 67 -14.97 -11.53 3.82
C LEU A 67 -15.30 -13.01 4.06
N GLN A 68 -16.19 -13.57 3.24
CA GLN A 68 -16.50 -14.98 3.15
C GLN A 68 -16.59 -15.37 1.68
N GLY A 69 -16.00 -16.50 1.31
CA GLY A 69 -16.04 -17.01 -0.05
C GLY A 69 -15.97 -18.52 -0.05
N VAL A 70 -16.88 -19.17 -0.80
CA VAL A 70 -16.96 -20.61 -0.93
C VAL A 70 -17.32 -21.01 -2.35
N GLU A 71 -16.82 -22.16 -2.79
CA GLU A 71 -17.31 -22.86 -3.96
C GLU A 71 -18.48 -23.75 -3.51
N LEU A 72 -19.69 -23.43 -4.00
CA LEU A 72 -20.87 -24.21 -3.70
C LEU A 72 -20.78 -25.55 -4.45
N SER A 73 -20.73 -26.64 -3.71
CA SER A 73 -20.69 -28.01 -4.24
C SER A 73 -21.70 -28.90 -3.54
N LEU A 74 -22.20 -29.91 -4.25
CA LEU A 74 -23.17 -30.86 -3.70
C LEU A 74 -22.52 -31.92 -2.83
N GLU A 75 -23.18 -32.27 -1.74
CA GLU A 75 -22.78 -33.40 -0.90
C GLU A 75 -23.28 -34.75 -1.45
N ALA A 76 -24.41 -34.76 -2.15
CA ALA A 76 -25.02 -35.96 -2.72
C ALA A 76 -25.07 -35.89 -4.25
N ALA A 77 -24.95 -37.04 -4.89
CA ALA A 77 -25.15 -37.16 -6.35
C ALA A 77 -26.63 -37.16 -6.69
N GLY A 78 -26.98 -36.71 -7.91
CA GLY A 78 -28.34 -36.74 -8.43
C GLY A 78 -28.55 -35.91 -9.68
N ILE A 79 -29.77 -35.92 -10.22
CA ILE A 79 -30.17 -35.13 -11.37
C ILE A 79 -30.73 -33.79 -10.84
N VAL A 80 -30.33 -32.66 -11.46
CA VAL A 80 -30.86 -31.33 -11.13
C VAL A 80 -32.32 -31.25 -11.54
N LYS A 81 -33.22 -31.08 -10.54
CA LYS A 81 -34.64 -30.94 -10.74
C LYS A 81 -35.04 -29.46 -10.90
N ALA A 82 -34.43 -28.58 -10.10
CA ALA A 82 -34.75 -27.16 -10.13
C ALA A 82 -33.55 -26.30 -9.70
N LEU A 83 -33.50 -25.11 -10.27
CA LEU A 83 -32.52 -24.05 -9.93
C LEU A 83 -33.30 -22.81 -9.52
N HIS A 84 -32.92 -22.21 -8.38
CA HIS A 84 -33.63 -21.08 -7.77
C HIS A 84 -32.74 -19.83 -7.68
N PHE A 85 -31.74 -19.72 -8.54
CA PHE A 85 -30.88 -18.54 -8.63
C PHE A 85 -30.45 -18.27 -10.07
N GLU A 86 -30.07 -17.03 -10.33
CA GLU A 86 -29.45 -16.59 -11.56
C GLU A 86 -27.99 -16.17 -11.32
N SER A 87 -27.13 -16.27 -12.36
CA SER A 87 -25.73 -15.85 -12.28
C SER A 87 -25.61 -14.37 -11.94
N GLY A 88 -24.76 -14.04 -10.95
CA GLY A 88 -24.56 -12.65 -10.50
C GLY A 88 -25.59 -12.13 -9.52
N GLN A 89 -26.58 -12.92 -9.14
CA GLN A 89 -27.66 -12.50 -8.25
C GLN A 89 -27.22 -12.43 -6.79
N PRO A 90 -27.68 -11.43 -6.00
CA PRO A 90 -27.52 -11.46 -4.55
C PRO A 90 -28.48 -12.50 -3.93
N VAL A 91 -27.95 -13.29 -2.99
CA VAL A 91 -28.70 -14.33 -2.27
C VAL A 91 -28.57 -14.13 -0.77
N LYS A 92 -29.58 -14.61 -0.02
CA LYS A 92 -29.61 -14.54 1.45
C LYS A 92 -29.18 -15.87 2.07
N ALA A 93 -28.59 -15.82 3.26
CA ALA A 93 -28.32 -17.02 4.06
C ALA A 93 -29.58 -17.89 4.20
N GLY A 94 -29.45 -19.22 4.00
CA GLY A 94 -30.53 -20.20 4.04
C GLY A 94 -31.42 -20.23 2.80
N GLN A 95 -31.23 -19.33 1.82
CA GLN A 95 -32.02 -19.35 0.57
C GLN A 95 -31.73 -20.64 -0.18
N LEU A 96 -32.81 -21.32 -0.64
CA LEU A 96 -32.71 -22.51 -1.48
C LEU A 96 -32.14 -22.12 -2.84
N LEU A 97 -31.10 -22.80 -3.29
CA LEU A 97 -30.39 -22.52 -4.55
C LEU A 97 -30.62 -23.60 -5.60
N LEU A 98 -30.58 -24.87 -5.17
CA LEU A 98 -30.70 -26.00 -6.08
C LEU A 98 -31.43 -27.15 -5.38
N GLU A 99 -32.25 -27.85 -6.15
CA GLU A 99 -32.87 -29.12 -5.76
C GLU A 99 -32.51 -30.23 -6.73
N LEU A 100 -32.03 -31.35 -6.17
CA LEU A 100 -31.94 -32.60 -6.92
C LEU A 100 -33.26 -33.37 -6.93
N ASP A 101 -33.40 -34.27 -7.86
CA ASP A 101 -34.51 -35.25 -7.81
C ASP A 101 -34.30 -36.12 -6.56
N SER A 102 -35.30 -36.10 -5.70
CA SER A 102 -35.38 -36.79 -4.41
C SER A 102 -36.60 -37.69 -4.29
N SER A 103 -37.18 -38.05 -5.43
CA SER A 103 -38.42 -38.85 -5.48
C SER A 103 -38.26 -40.20 -4.79
N GLU A 104 -37.14 -40.85 -4.95
CA GLU A 104 -36.81 -42.13 -4.32
C GLU A 104 -36.67 -41.99 -2.79
N GLU A 105 -35.84 -41.02 -2.35
CA GLU A 105 -35.59 -40.77 -0.92
C GLU A 105 -36.89 -40.37 -0.21
N THR A 106 -37.74 -39.60 -0.86
CA THR A 106 -39.06 -39.21 -0.32
C THR A 106 -39.99 -40.45 -0.13
N ALA A 107 -40.01 -41.36 -1.11
CA ALA A 107 -40.78 -42.60 -0.98
C ALA A 107 -40.24 -43.53 0.11
N GLN A 108 -38.91 -43.65 0.21
CA GLN A 108 -38.25 -44.43 1.27
C GLN A 108 -38.53 -43.82 2.67
N LEU A 109 -38.50 -42.51 2.82
CA LEU A 109 -38.82 -41.80 4.05
C LEU A 109 -40.26 -42.06 4.45
N GLY A 110 -41.22 -41.99 3.50
CA GLY A 110 -42.63 -42.29 3.76
C GLY A 110 -42.84 -43.71 4.31
N THR A 111 -42.16 -44.73 3.75
CA THR A 111 -42.18 -46.11 4.24
C THR A 111 -41.60 -46.19 5.67
N ALA A 112 -40.45 -45.62 5.90
CA ALA A 112 -39.82 -45.64 7.22
C ALA A 112 -40.66 -44.91 8.31
N GLN A 113 -41.34 -43.85 7.94
CA GLN A 113 -42.27 -43.12 8.83
C GLN A 113 -43.47 -43.97 9.21
N ALA A 114 -44.02 -44.77 8.27
CA ALA A 114 -45.10 -45.70 8.57
C ALA A 114 -44.66 -46.82 9.56
N ASP A 115 -43.44 -47.38 9.33
CA ASP A 115 -42.84 -48.38 10.23
C ASP A 115 -42.56 -47.81 11.62
N LEU A 116 -42.09 -46.59 11.71
CA LEU A 116 -41.89 -45.89 12.98
C LEU A 116 -43.22 -45.63 13.69
N GLY A 117 -44.26 -45.25 12.93
CA GLY A 117 -45.63 -45.08 13.46
C GLY A 117 -46.15 -46.35 14.12
N LEU A 118 -46.01 -47.52 13.46
CA LEU A 118 -46.37 -48.81 14.04
C LEU A 118 -45.58 -49.12 15.31
N ALA A 119 -44.24 -49.02 15.22
CA ALA A 119 -43.37 -49.31 16.37
C ALA A 119 -43.64 -48.42 17.59
N LYS A 120 -44.01 -47.14 17.34
CA LYS A 120 -44.39 -46.17 18.38
C LYS A 120 -45.68 -46.61 19.11
N VAL A 121 -46.72 -47.08 18.38
CA VAL A 121 -47.95 -47.57 18.95
C VAL A 121 -47.70 -48.83 19.78
N ASP A 122 -46.91 -49.77 19.23
CA ASP A 122 -46.60 -51.02 19.94
C ASP A 122 -45.76 -50.76 21.19
N PHE A 123 -44.78 -49.88 21.14
CA PHE A 123 -44.01 -49.48 22.32
C PHE A 123 -44.90 -48.78 23.37
N ALA A 124 -45.79 -47.88 22.96
CA ALA A 124 -46.71 -47.21 23.87
C ALA A 124 -47.67 -48.23 24.55
N ARG A 125 -48.17 -49.18 23.80
CA ARG A 125 -48.99 -50.26 24.35
C ARG A 125 -48.20 -51.15 25.34
N GLY A 126 -46.97 -51.54 24.94
CA GLY A 126 -46.04 -52.28 25.78
C GLY A 126 -45.71 -51.58 27.10
N SER A 127 -45.50 -50.26 27.07
CA SER A 127 -45.21 -49.44 28.26
C SER A 127 -46.36 -49.43 29.27
N GLN A 128 -47.61 -49.53 28.84
CA GLN A 128 -48.79 -49.65 29.72
C GLN A 128 -48.90 -51.07 30.30
N LEU A 129 -48.59 -52.08 29.51
CA LEU A 129 -48.72 -53.49 29.91
C LEU A 129 -47.59 -53.99 30.84
N VAL A 130 -46.37 -53.44 30.71
CA VAL A 130 -45.25 -53.82 31.62
C VAL A 130 -45.54 -53.36 33.05
N GLY A 131 -46.21 -52.20 33.25
CA GLY A 131 -46.59 -51.70 34.57
C GLY A 131 -47.59 -52.59 35.28
N SER A 132 -48.50 -53.29 34.52
CA SER A 132 -49.47 -54.26 35.02
C SER A 132 -48.93 -55.69 35.02
N GLN A 133 -47.64 -55.93 34.72
CA GLN A 133 -47.02 -57.25 34.60
C GLN A 133 -47.67 -58.15 33.52
N ALA A 134 -48.42 -57.59 32.59
CA ALA A 134 -49.07 -58.32 31.51
C ALA A 134 -48.11 -58.73 30.36
N ILE A 135 -46.91 -58.16 30.29
CA ILE A 135 -45.80 -58.56 29.40
C ILE A 135 -44.49 -58.70 30.21
N SER A 136 -43.53 -59.50 29.67
CA SER A 136 -42.20 -59.62 30.23
C SER A 136 -41.38 -58.35 30.02
N ARG A 137 -40.38 -58.14 30.88
CA ARG A 137 -39.38 -57.05 30.71
C ARG A 137 -38.63 -57.23 29.40
N GLY A 138 -38.28 -58.45 29.03
CA GLY A 138 -37.59 -58.70 27.75
C GLY A 138 -38.41 -58.33 26.54
N GLU A 139 -39.74 -58.55 26.57
CA GLU A 139 -40.66 -58.15 25.50
C GLU A 139 -40.76 -56.58 25.44
N TYR A 140 -40.88 -55.93 26.58
CA TYR A 140 -40.84 -54.46 26.63
C TYR A 140 -39.52 -53.90 26.06
N ASP A 141 -38.38 -54.47 26.43
CA ASP A 141 -37.05 -54.02 25.94
C ASP A 141 -36.94 -54.25 24.42
N ARG A 142 -37.52 -55.32 23.89
CA ARG A 142 -37.59 -55.57 22.45
C ARG A 142 -38.42 -54.52 21.71
N LEU A 143 -39.58 -54.17 22.22
CA LEU A 143 -40.44 -53.12 21.63
C LEU A 143 -39.74 -51.76 21.66
N ARG A 144 -39.11 -51.45 22.78
CA ARG A 144 -38.31 -50.23 22.92
C ARG A 144 -37.17 -50.15 21.89
N ALA A 145 -36.43 -51.23 21.75
CA ALA A 145 -35.31 -51.31 20.79
C ALA A 145 -35.80 -51.17 19.33
N GLN A 146 -36.96 -51.78 19.03
CA GLN A 146 -37.60 -51.63 17.70
C GLN A 146 -38.00 -50.22 17.39
N PHE A 147 -38.64 -49.48 18.36
CA PHE A 147 -39.00 -48.11 18.22
C PHE A 147 -37.75 -47.23 17.98
N GLN A 148 -36.71 -47.41 18.81
CA GLN A 148 -35.46 -46.65 18.67
C GLN A 148 -34.77 -46.92 17.35
N ARG A 149 -34.73 -48.14 16.85
CA ARG A 149 -34.20 -48.49 15.55
C ARG A 149 -34.92 -47.80 14.41
N ASN A 150 -36.25 -47.84 14.39
CA ASN A 150 -37.07 -47.22 13.32
C ASN A 150 -36.94 -45.69 13.37
N GLN A 151 -36.81 -45.09 14.56
CA GLN A 151 -36.51 -43.64 14.69
C GLN A 151 -35.16 -43.31 14.03
N ALA A 152 -34.12 -44.08 14.30
CA ALA A 152 -32.79 -43.85 13.71
C ALA A 152 -32.81 -44.01 12.18
N VAL A 153 -33.64 -44.91 11.61
CA VAL A 153 -33.80 -45.03 10.16
C VAL A 153 -34.48 -43.79 9.56
N VAL A 154 -35.51 -43.25 10.21
CA VAL A 154 -36.13 -42.01 9.76
C VAL A 154 -35.16 -40.85 9.79
N ASP A 155 -34.46 -40.67 10.91
CA ASP A 155 -33.44 -39.62 11.06
C ASP A 155 -32.35 -39.70 9.95
N GLN A 156 -31.91 -40.91 9.62
CA GLN A 156 -30.95 -41.16 8.54
C GLN A 156 -31.47 -40.73 7.17
N LEU A 157 -32.74 -41.10 6.85
CA LEU A 157 -33.35 -40.77 5.56
C LEU A 157 -33.64 -39.26 5.46
N GLU A 158 -34.05 -38.60 6.54
CA GLU A 158 -34.20 -37.16 6.59
C GLU A 158 -32.89 -36.44 6.35
N ALA A 159 -31.77 -36.89 6.95
CA ALA A 159 -30.45 -36.35 6.68
C ALA A 159 -30.02 -36.57 5.21
N SER A 160 -30.35 -37.72 4.62
CA SER A 160 -30.08 -38.01 3.20
C SER A 160 -30.89 -37.09 2.28
N LEU A 161 -32.16 -36.88 2.59
CA LEU A 161 -33.05 -36.00 1.86
C LEU A 161 -32.58 -34.53 1.94
N ALA A 162 -32.13 -34.10 3.11
CA ALA A 162 -31.58 -32.74 3.29
C ALA A 162 -30.40 -32.47 2.38
N LYS A 163 -29.55 -33.45 2.09
CA LYS A 163 -28.42 -33.36 1.17
C LYS A 163 -28.82 -33.24 -0.30
N LYS A 164 -30.07 -33.50 -0.66
CA LYS A 164 -30.59 -33.32 -2.02
C LYS A 164 -31.01 -31.88 -2.30
N SER A 165 -30.99 -31.00 -1.33
CA SER A 165 -31.23 -29.57 -1.50
C SER A 165 -30.01 -28.75 -1.07
N MET A 166 -29.63 -27.77 -1.88
CA MET A 166 -28.54 -26.85 -1.54
C MET A 166 -29.10 -25.51 -1.12
N ARG A 167 -28.61 -25.00 0.00
CA ARG A 167 -28.94 -23.67 0.50
C ARG A 167 -27.68 -22.82 0.65
N ALA A 168 -27.82 -21.50 0.48
CA ALA A 168 -26.73 -20.57 0.69
C ALA A 168 -26.26 -20.58 2.16
N PRO A 169 -24.98 -20.84 2.45
CA PRO A 169 -24.45 -20.85 3.81
C PRO A 169 -24.39 -19.46 4.45
N PHE A 170 -24.24 -18.42 3.66
CA PHE A 170 -24.23 -17.00 4.08
C PHE A 170 -24.83 -16.13 2.97
N SER A 171 -25.10 -14.86 3.30
CA SER A 171 -25.59 -13.88 2.33
C SER A 171 -24.43 -13.33 1.51
N GLY A 172 -24.61 -13.21 0.18
CA GLY A 172 -23.58 -12.73 -0.71
C GLY A 172 -24.03 -12.71 -2.16
N THR A 173 -23.09 -12.51 -3.07
CA THR A 173 -23.33 -12.56 -4.51
C THR A 173 -22.88 -13.91 -5.06
N ILE A 174 -23.80 -14.59 -5.76
CA ILE A 174 -23.50 -15.86 -6.42
C ILE A 174 -22.79 -15.60 -7.76
N GLY A 175 -21.81 -16.43 -8.08
CA GLY A 175 -21.06 -16.31 -9.33
C GLY A 175 -21.79 -16.89 -10.53
N ILE A 176 -21.03 -17.22 -11.56
CA ILE A 176 -21.57 -17.81 -12.78
C ILE A 176 -21.96 -19.26 -12.50
N ARG A 177 -23.17 -19.61 -12.88
CA ARG A 177 -23.74 -20.96 -12.80
C ARG A 177 -22.99 -21.89 -13.77
N GLN A 178 -22.62 -23.08 -13.28
CA GLN A 178 -21.87 -24.08 -14.04
C GLN A 178 -22.68 -25.35 -14.36
N VAL A 179 -23.98 -25.37 -14.01
CA VAL A 179 -24.85 -26.55 -14.15
C VAL A 179 -26.22 -26.14 -14.68
N ASP A 180 -26.91 -27.07 -15.36
CA ASP A 180 -28.24 -26.86 -15.92
C ASP A 180 -29.26 -27.86 -15.37
N ILE A 181 -30.56 -27.51 -15.51
CA ILE A 181 -31.66 -28.42 -15.15
C ILE A 181 -31.59 -29.68 -16.04
N GLY A 182 -31.65 -30.83 -15.39
CA GLY A 182 -31.53 -32.12 -16.06
C GLY A 182 -30.12 -32.72 -16.05
N ASP A 183 -29.09 -31.97 -15.65
CA ASP A 183 -27.74 -32.47 -15.51
C ASP A 183 -27.65 -33.48 -14.37
N TYR A 184 -26.85 -34.55 -14.61
CA TYR A 184 -26.45 -35.45 -13.53
C TYR A 184 -25.17 -34.96 -12.89
N LEU A 185 -25.22 -34.68 -11.59
CA LEU A 185 -24.12 -34.17 -10.80
C LEU A 185 -23.60 -35.24 -9.85
N ALA A 186 -22.27 -35.37 -9.78
CA ALA A 186 -21.60 -36.19 -8.78
C ALA A 186 -21.39 -35.37 -7.47
N SER A 187 -21.20 -36.07 -6.36
CA SER A 187 -20.78 -35.42 -5.10
C SER A 187 -19.46 -34.64 -5.30
N GLY A 188 -19.39 -33.42 -4.79
CA GLY A 188 -18.23 -32.52 -4.94
C GLY A 188 -18.24 -31.69 -6.23
N THR A 189 -19.20 -31.85 -7.15
CA THR A 189 -19.30 -31.00 -8.34
C THR A 189 -19.61 -29.56 -7.95
N VAL A 190 -18.78 -28.62 -8.42
CA VAL A 190 -18.96 -27.19 -8.18
C VAL A 190 -20.11 -26.66 -9.05
N ILE A 191 -21.02 -25.94 -8.43
CA ILE A 191 -22.22 -25.39 -9.06
C ILE A 191 -22.03 -23.90 -9.40
N ALA A 192 -21.51 -23.15 -8.44
CA ALA A 192 -21.21 -21.73 -8.55
C ALA A 192 -20.30 -21.31 -7.37
N THR A 193 -19.71 -20.13 -7.44
CA THR A 193 -19.06 -19.50 -6.28
C THR A 193 -20.06 -18.63 -5.55
N LEU A 194 -19.94 -18.50 -4.22
CA LEU A 194 -20.66 -17.54 -3.41
C LEU A 194 -19.66 -16.67 -2.66
N GLN A 195 -19.77 -15.35 -2.81
CA GLN A 195 -18.83 -14.38 -2.25
C GLN A 195 -19.58 -13.28 -1.49
N ASP A 196 -19.19 -13.04 -0.25
CA ASP A 196 -19.59 -11.83 0.46
C ASP A 196 -18.58 -10.73 0.13
N ILE A 197 -19.02 -9.78 -0.69
CA ILE A 197 -18.24 -8.63 -1.14
C ILE A 197 -18.66 -7.32 -0.47
N SER A 198 -19.49 -7.34 0.56
CA SER A 198 -19.94 -6.16 1.31
C SER A 198 -18.77 -5.46 2.01
N SER A 199 -17.82 -6.25 2.47
CA SER A 199 -16.50 -5.84 2.96
C SER A 199 -15.44 -6.79 2.42
N LEU A 200 -14.22 -6.30 2.27
CA LEU A 200 -13.12 -7.10 1.75
C LEU A 200 -11.93 -7.07 2.72
N TYR A 201 -11.20 -8.15 2.74
CA TYR A 201 -9.87 -8.19 3.30
C TYR A 201 -8.84 -7.82 2.23
N VAL A 202 -7.78 -7.17 2.65
CA VAL A 202 -6.59 -6.95 1.85
C VAL A 202 -5.45 -7.64 2.58
N ASP A 203 -4.95 -8.72 1.99
CA ASP A 203 -3.79 -9.43 2.51
C ASP A 203 -2.54 -8.92 1.79
N PHE A 204 -1.54 -8.49 2.54
CA PHE A 204 -0.29 -7.94 2.02
C PHE A 204 0.91 -8.33 2.88
N ASN A 205 2.09 -8.33 2.28
CA ASN A 205 3.32 -8.70 2.95
C ASN A 205 4.13 -7.45 3.32
N VAL A 206 4.70 -7.47 4.52
CA VAL A 206 5.56 -6.41 5.05
C VAL A 206 6.82 -7.04 5.62
N ALA A 207 7.98 -6.41 5.42
CA ALA A 207 9.24 -6.89 5.99
C ALA A 207 9.19 -6.92 7.53
N GLU A 208 9.80 -7.94 8.16
CA GLU A 208 9.81 -8.14 9.61
C GLU A 208 10.34 -6.91 10.39
N GLN A 209 11.25 -6.15 9.79
CA GLN A 209 11.81 -4.93 10.36
C GLN A 209 10.78 -3.82 10.60
N ALA A 210 9.66 -3.85 9.89
CA ALA A 210 8.59 -2.87 10.06
C ALA A 210 7.62 -3.24 11.21
N LEU A 211 7.69 -4.46 11.76
CA LEU A 211 6.79 -4.95 12.82
C LEU A 211 6.67 -3.98 14.02
N PRO A 212 7.76 -3.41 14.57
CA PRO A 212 7.63 -2.49 15.72
C PRO A 212 6.83 -1.22 15.41
N ARG A 213 6.62 -0.91 14.13
CA ARG A 213 5.93 0.29 13.64
C ARG A 213 4.48 0.02 13.26
N LEU A 214 4.05 -1.25 13.29
CA LEU A 214 2.70 -1.68 12.95
C LEU A 214 1.87 -1.87 14.22
N SER A 215 0.62 -1.40 14.18
CA SER A 215 -0.35 -1.57 15.25
C SER A 215 -1.73 -1.80 14.67
N LEU A 216 -2.54 -2.64 15.34
CA LEU A 216 -3.92 -2.84 14.96
C LEU A 216 -4.70 -1.52 15.01
N GLY A 217 -5.59 -1.33 14.06
CA GLY A 217 -6.37 -0.11 13.93
C GLY A 217 -5.71 1.00 13.10
N GLN A 218 -4.47 0.81 12.64
CA GLN A 218 -3.82 1.76 11.72
C GLN A 218 -4.60 1.90 10.42
N GLN A 219 -4.62 3.12 9.90
CA GLN A 219 -5.21 3.40 8.60
C GLN A 219 -4.30 2.92 7.47
N VAL A 220 -4.91 2.34 6.46
CA VAL A 220 -4.26 1.87 5.24
C VAL A 220 -5.00 2.48 4.05
N GLN A 221 -4.28 3.11 3.15
CA GLN A 221 -4.82 3.59 1.89
C GLN A 221 -4.61 2.53 0.82
N VAL A 222 -5.68 2.08 0.22
CA VAL A 222 -5.68 1.04 -0.82
C VAL A 222 -5.97 1.68 -2.17
N ARG A 223 -5.18 1.35 -3.19
CA ARG A 223 -5.42 1.69 -4.59
C ARG A 223 -5.44 0.43 -5.42
N VAL A 224 -6.41 0.33 -6.31
CA VAL A 224 -6.51 -0.76 -7.29
C VAL A 224 -6.36 -0.21 -8.70
N ALA A 225 -5.80 -1.02 -9.60
CA ALA A 225 -5.57 -0.60 -10.98
C ALA A 225 -6.87 -0.29 -11.75
N ALA A 226 -7.99 -0.91 -11.35
CA ALA A 226 -9.29 -0.66 -11.96
C ALA A 226 -9.84 0.76 -11.68
N TYR A 227 -9.40 1.40 -10.57
CA TYR A 227 -9.84 2.73 -10.14
C TYR A 227 -8.63 3.56 -9.68
N PRO A 228 -7.77 4.04 -10.61
CA PRO A 228 -6.48 4.65 -10.28
C PRO A 228 -6.59 5.96 -9.51
N GLU A 229 -7.67 6.73 -9.73
CA GLU A 229 -7.91 8.01 -9.07
C GLU A 229 -8.57 7.87 -7.68
N GLN A 230 -9.14 6.69 -7.36
CA GLN A 230 -9.83 6.47 -6.11
C GLN A 230 -8.89 5.83 -5.08
N ARG A 231 -9.00 6.31 -3.84
CA ARG A 231 -8.32 5.75 -2.67
C ARG A 231 -9.38 5.16 -1.76
N PHE A 232 -9.22 3.90 -1.44
CA PHE A 232 -10.15 3.19 -0.56
C PHE A 232 -9.54 3.11 0.83
N PRO A 233 -10.22 3.66 1.84
CA PRO A 233 -9.72 3.57 3.21
C PRO A 233 -9.93 2.15 3.74
N ALA A 234 -8.88 1.62 4.36
CA ALA A 234 -8.89 0.33 5.05
C ALA A 234 -8.29 0.49 6.44
N THR A 235 -8.56 -0.45 7.32
CA THR A 235 -8.03 -0.49 8.69
C THR A 235 -7.27 -1.78 8.89
N LEU A 236 -6.06 -1.70 9.43
CA LEU A 236 -5.24 -2.86 9.77
C LEU A 236 -5.94 -3.67 10.86
N SER A 237 -6.37 -4.89 10.51
CA SER A 237 -7.22 -5.74 11.36
C SER A 237 -6.49 -6.93 11.96
N ALA A 238 -5.43 -7.41 11.33
CA ALA A 238 -4.64 -8.52 11.88
C ALA A 238 -3.19 -8.50 11.35
N ILE A 239 -2.29 -9.03 12.17
CA ILE A 239 -0.89 -9.32 11.81
C ILE A 239 -0.68 -10.80 12.12
N ASP A 240 -0.21 -11.57 11.13
CA ASP A 240 0.11 -12.98 11.34
C ASP A 240 1.29 -13.09 12.32
N PRO A 241 1.18 -13.89 13.40
CA PRO A 241 2.28 -14.07 14.32
C PRO A 241 3.46 -14.87 13.74
N LYS A 242 3.30 -15.42 12.53
CA LYS A 242 4.32 -16.20 11.84
C LYS A 242 5.05 -15.36 10.79
N VAL A 243 6.39 -15.35 10.87
CA VAL A 243 7.26 -14.81 9.82
C VAL A 243 7.55 -15.90 8.79
N GLU A 244 7.39 -15.60 7.52
CA GLU A 244 7.80 -16.49 6.44
C GLU A 244 9.33 -16.50 6.33
N GLN A 245 9.93 -17.66 6.61
CA GLN A 245 11.40 -17.79 6.73
C GLN A 245 12.14 -17.53 5.41
N SER A 246 11.54 -17.87 4.28
CA SER A 246 12.16 -17.73 2.95
C SER A 246 12.28 -16.26 2.52
N THR A 247 11.30 -15.43 2.84
CA THR A 247 11.21 -14.03 2.41
C THR A 247 11.41 -13.03 3.54
N ARG A 248 11.41 -13.48 4.80
CA ARG A 248 11.41 -12.66 6.01
C ARG A 248 10.31 -11.61 6.03
N ASN A 249 9.17 -11.97 5.51
CA ASN A 249 7.98 -11.12 5.49
C ASN A 249 6.94 -11.62 6.49
N LEU A 250 6.15 -10.66 6.98
CA LEU A 250 4.94 -10.87 7.77
C LEU A 250 3.73 -10.70 6.87
N LEU A 251 2.77 -11.59 6.99
CA LEU A 251 1.46 -11.41 6.38
C LEU A 251 0.62 -10.49 7.27
N VAL A 252 0.11 -9.43 6.68
CA VAL A 252 -0.72 -8.43 7.35
C VAL A 252 -2.05 -8.35 6.63
N ARG A 253 -3.13 -8.17 7.38
CA ARG A 253 -4.49 -8.05 6.87
C ARG A 253 -5.09 -6.70 7.26
N ALA A 254 -5.64 -6.00 6.29
CA ALA A 254 -6.50 -4.86 6.51
C ALA A 254 -7.93 -5.19 6.06
N THR A 255 -8.91 -4.52 6.65
CA THR A 255 -10.32 -4.64 6.29
C THR A 255 -10.79 -3.33 5.69
N LEU A 256 -11.49 -3.40 4.57
CA LEU A 256 -12.10 -2.25 3.91
C LEU A 256 -13.58 -2.51 3.62
N ALA A 257 -14.40 -1.48 3.74
CA ALA A 257 -15.80 -1.51 3.36
C ALA A 257 -15.95 -1.36 1.83
N ASN A 258 -16.90 -2.07 1.24
CA ASN A 258 -17.17 -2.04 -0.20
C ASN A 258 -18.67 -1.85 -0.49
N PRO A 259 -19.28 -0.75 -0.01
CA PRO A 259 -20.76 -0.57 -0.09
C PRO A 259 -21.27 -0.51 -1.53
N GLU A 260 -20.46 -0.06 -2.46
CA GLU A 260 -20.83 0.06 -3.87
C GLU A 260 -20.54 -1.21 -4.69
N GLY A 261 -19.93 -2.24 -4.09
CA GLY A 261 -19.57 -3.49 -4.78
C GLY A 261 -18.55 -3.33 -5.90
N LYS A 262 -17.82 -2.21 -5.94
CA LYS A 262 -16.85 -1.90 -7.00
C LYS A 262 -15.61 -2.78 -6.95
N LEU A 263 -15.21 -3.17 -5.77
CA LEU A 263 -14.02 -3.97 -5.55
C LEU A 263 -14.38 -5.45 -5.54
N LEU A 264 -13.56 -6.26 -6.21
CA LEU A 264 -13.78 -7.69 -6.32
C LEU A 264 -12.62 -8.47 -5.69
N PRO A 265 -12.88 -9.62 -5.07
CA PRO A 265 -11.85 -10.55 -4.63
C PRO A 265 -10.93 -10.94 -5.78
N GLY A 266 -9.64 -11.08 -5.51
CA GLY A 266 -8.61 -11.36 -6.51
C GLY A 266 -7.98 -10.13 -7.16
N MET A 267 -8.54 -8.93 -6.98
CA MET A 267 -7.90 -7.71 -7.47
C MET A 267 -6.58 -7.47 -6.74
N PHE A 268 -5.56 -7.04 -7.51
CA PHE A 268 -4.28 -6.58 -6.99
C PHE A 268 -4.41 -5.16 -6.45
N ALA A 269 -3.79 -4.90 -5.31
CA ALA A 269 -3.85 -3.62 -4.63
C ALA A 269 -2.45 -3.11 -4.26
N ASN A 270 -2.23 -1.81 -4.49
CA ASN A 270 -1.12 -1.05 -3.93
C ASN A 270 -1.58 -0.40 -2.63
N LEU A 271 -0.82 -0.56 -1.57
CA LEU A 271 -1.17 -0.11 -0.24
C LEU A 271 -0.16 0.90 0.30
N GLN A 272 -0.65 1.79 1.13
CA GLN A 272 0.17 2.68 1.94
C GLN A 272 -0.35 2.60 3.38
N VAL A 273 0.41 1.93 4.26
CA VAL A 273 0.10 1.91 5.69
C VAL A 273 0.56 3.24 6.28
N LEU A 274 -0.36 3.99 6.89
CA LEU A 274 -0.07 5.25 7.54
C LEU A 274 0.53 4.95 8.91
N LEU A 275 1.78 5.35 9.12
CA LEU A 275 2.43 5.10 10.41
C LEU A 275 1.92 6.08 11.46
N PRO A 276 1.80 5.65 12.73
CA PRO A 276 1.39 6.52 13.80
C PRO A 276 2.43 7.62 14.02
N ASP A 277 2.01 8.70 14.66
CA ASP A 277 2.83 9.84 15.09
C ASP A 277 3.53 10.57 13.93
N PRO A 278 2.81 11.50 13.27
CA PRO A 278 3.44 12.40 12.33
C PRO A 278 4.55 13.17 13.03
N GLN A 279 5.78 13.00 12.55
CA GLN A 279 6.96 13.66 13.11
C GLN A 279 7.19 15.00 12.42
N PRO A 280 7.61 16.05 13.15
CA PRO A 280 8.08 17.25 12.52
C PRO A 280 9.34 16.92 11.71
N GLN A 281 9.30 17.12 10.41
CA GLN A 281 10.40 16.85 9.48
C GLN A 281 10.72 18.10 8.69
N VAL A 282 12.02 18.33 8.46
CA VAL A 282 12.47 19.38 7.56
C VAL A 282 12.24 18.96 6.13
N VAL A 283 11.46 19.72 5.39
CA VAL A 283 11.15 19.44 3.98
C VAL A 283 11.63 20.56 3.08
N VAL A 284 12.07 20.20 1.89
CA VAL A 284 12.46 21.13 0.83
C VAL A 284 11.81 20.72 -0.49
N PRO A 285 11.64 21.64 -1.44
CA PRO A 285 11.26 21.27 -2.81
C PRO A 285 12.24 20.27 -3.42
N GLU A 286 11.75 19.28 -4.15
CA GLU A 286 12.60 18.25 -4.78
C GLU A 286 13.66 18.88 -5.69
N SER A 287 13.33 20.01 -6.33
CA SER A 287 14.24 20.77 -7.17
C SER A 287 15.47 21.31 -6.42
N ALA A 288 15.44 21.42 -5.08
CA ALA A 288 16.57 21.89 -4.27
C ALA A 288 17.65 20.84 -4.12
N VAL A 289 17.31 19.55 -4.28
CA VAL A 289 18.24 18.43 -4.03
C VAL A 289 18.96 18.04 -5.30
N THR A 290 20.30 18.01 -5.23
CA THR A 290 21.15 17.49 -6.29
C THR A 290 21.55 16.05 -5.96
N TYR A 291 21.15 15.11 -6.81
CA TYR A 291 21.42 13.68 -6.68
C TYR A 291 22.68 13.33 -7.47
N THR A 292 23.66 12.72 -6.81
CA THR A 292 24.90 12.26 -7.46
C THR A 292 25.25 10.85 -7.03
N LEU A 293 26.15 10.20 -7.75
CA LEU A 293 26.67 8.87 -7.37
C LEU A 293 27.38 8.85 -6.01
N TYR A 294 27.81 10.01 -5.54
CA TYR A 294 28.54 10.17 -4.28
C TYR A 294 27.66 10.63 -3.11
N GLY A 295 26.37 10.75 -3.35
CA GLY A 295 25.39 11.19 -2.34
C GLY A 295 24.55 12.39 -2.76
N ASN A 296 23.63 12.77 -1.89
CA ASN A 296 22.69 13.86 -2.10
C ASN A 296 23.22 15.14 -1.47
N SER A 297 23.02 16.26 -2.12
CA SER A 297 23.50 17.56 -1.62
C SER A 297 22.51 18.67 -1.96
N VAL A 298 22.49 19.72 -1.15
CA VAL A 298 21.77 20.97 -1.38
C VAL A 298 22.77 22.14 -1.36
N TYR A 299 22.42 23.23 -2.04
CA TYR A 299 23.12 24.50 -1.88
C TYR A 299 22.34 25.36 -0.87
N VAL A 300 23.00 25.68 0.25
CA VAL A 300 22.45 26.53 1.31
C VAL A 300 22.93 27.94 1.08
N VAL A 301 22.04 28.91 1.18
CA VAL A 301 22.34 30.34 1.12
C VAL A 301 22.87 30.76 2.48
N THR A 302 24.10 31.27 2.53
CA THR A 302 24.73 31.80 3.72
C THR A 302 25.18 33.22 3.50
N GLU A 303 25.09 34.03 4.54
CA GLU A 303 25.71 35.37 4.52
C GLU A 303 27.22 35.24 4.69
N LYS A 304 27.98 35.88 3.82
CA LYS A 304 29.44 35.89 3.94
C LYS A 304 29.82 36.65 5.21
N GLN A 305 30.23 35.92 6.26
CA GLN A 305 30.88 36.51 7.40
C GLN A 305 32.23 37.08 6.97
N GLU A 306 32.37 38.39 6.99
CA GLU A 306 33.70 39.03 6.80
C GLU A 306 34.61 38.63 7.98
N ALA A 307 35.58 37.77 7.68
CA ALA A 307 36.68 37.52 8.58
C ALA A 307 37.60 38.75 8.58
N ASP A 308 37.70 39.38 9.76
CA ASP A 308 38.68 40.41 10.16
C ASP A 308 38.89 41.65 9.25
N GLY A 309 38.33 42.75 9.69
CA GLY A 309 39.07 44.01 9.84
C GLY A 309 39.52 44.77 8.62
N GLN A 310 39.03 44.58 7.39
CA GLN A 310 39.36 45.46 6.26
C GLN A 310 38.14 46.24 5.74
N ALA A 311 38.25 47.54 5.95
CA ALA A 311 37.43 48.66 5.48
C ALA A 311 36.22 48.40 4.62
N ARG A 312 35.06 48.77 5.12
CA ARG A 312 33.83 49.10 4.38
C ARG A 312 34.19 50.07 3.24
N GLN A 313 34.31 49.53 2.01
CA GLN A 313 34.17 50.39 0.84
C GLN A 313 32.67 50.75 0.69
N GLN A 314 32.43 52.03 0.81
CA GLN A 314 31.15 52.69 0.67
C GLN A 314 30.48 52.29 -0.64
N GLY A 315 29.30 51.69 -0.56
CA GLY A 315 28.41 51.60 -1.71
C GLY A 315 27.59 50.32 -1.90
N ALA A 316 27.65 49.31 -1.02
CA ALA A 316 26.80 48.11 -1.18
C ALA A 316 25.96 47.89 0.09
N ASP A 317 24.72 48.36 0.04
CA ASP A 317 23.71 48.21 1.10
C ASP A 317 23.02 46.82 1.10
N GLN A 318 23.64 45.81 0.50
CA GLN A 318 23.11 44.43 0.48
C GLN A 318 24.16 43.46 0.98
N PRO A 319 23.80 42.54 1.92
CA PRO A 319 24.69 41.52 2.40
C PRO A 319 25.14 40.63 1.22
N GLN A 320 26.44 40.34 1.13
CA GLN A 320 26.95 39.40 0.13
C GLN A 320 26.54 37.99 0.50
N LEU A 321 25.60 37.43 -0.28
CA LEU A 321 25.15 36.05 -0.13
C LEU A 321 26.09 35.11 -0.88
N THR A 322 26.36 33.95 -0.26
CA THR A 322 27.13 32.84 -0.86
C THR A 322 26.32 31.57 -0.84
N ALA A 323 26.60 30.68 -1.81
CA ALA A 323 25.98 29.37 -1.88
C ALA A 323 27.01 28.30 -1.45
N ASP A 324 26.73 27.63 -0.36
CA ASP A 324 27.57 26.54 0.16
C ASP A 324 26.92 25.19 -0.09
N ARG A 325 27.67 24.30 -0.74
CA ARG A 325 27.22 22.94 -0.99
C ARG A 325 27.32 22.11 0.28
N ARG A 326 26.20 21.54 0.72
CA ARG A 326 26.12 20.71 1.92
C ARG A 326 25.54 19.33 1.59
N ALA A 327 26.19 18.28 2.05
CA ALA A 327 25.69 16.93 1.95
C ALA A 327 24.47 16.76 2.87
N VAL A 328 23.44 16.08 2.35
CA VAL A 328 22.18 15.84 3.09
C VAL A 328 21.77 14.39 2.97
N GLU A 329 21.11 13.89 4.01
CA GLU A 329 20.46 12.58 4.01
C GLU A 329 18.97 12.78 3.72
N THR A 330 18.53 12.33 2.54
CA THR A 330 17.16 12.50 2.08
C THR A 330 16.30 11.31 2.47
N GLY A 331 15.02 11.57 2.81
CA GLY A 331 14.00 10.57 3.11
C GLY A 331 12.95 10.44 2.00
N GLU A 332 11.69 10.25 2.43
CA GLU A 332 10.53 10.10 1.55
C GLU A 332 10.32 11.35 0.67
N ARG A 333 9.89 11.10 -0.58
CA ARG A 333 9.49 12.15 -1.52
C ARG A 333 7.99 12.07 -1.75
N ARG A 334 7.32 13.22 -1.66
CA ARG A 334 5.87 13.29 -1.86
C ARG A 334 5.44 14.71 -2.22
N ASP A 335 4.53 14.81 -3.17
CA ASP A 335 3.90 16.09 -3.59
C ASP A 335 4.93 17.18 -3.95
N GLY A 336 6.05 16.79 -4.60
CA GLY A 336 7.13 17.70 -5.01
C GLY A 336 8.06 18.13 -3.87
N LEU A 337 7.90 17.57 -2.67
CA LEU A 337 8.73 17.81 -1.49
C LEU A 337 9.57 16.58 -1.15
N VAL A 338 10.73 16.83 -0.55
CA VAL A 338 11.65 15.80 -0.03
C VAL A 338 11.92 16.06 1.44
N VAL A 339 11.81 15.02 2.25
CA VAL A 339 12.21 15.04 3.66
C VAL A 339 13.73 15.04 3.75
N ILE A 340 14.29 15.85 4.62
CA ILE A 340 15.73 15.88 4.95
C ILE A 340 15.91 15.42 6.38
N HIS A 341 16.53 14.23 6.55
CA HIS A 341 16.80 13.68 7.88
C HIS A 341 18.02 14.31 8.55
N LYS A 342 19.07 14.63 7.77
CA LYS A 342 20.29 15.24 8.29
C LYS A 342 20.89 16.24 7.31
N GLY A 343 21.60 17.23 7.84
CA GLY A 343 22.38 18.18 7.06
C GLY A 343 21.69 19.52 6.81
N LEU A 344 20.40 19.71 7.17
CA LEU A 344 19.67 20.96 7.00
C LEU A 344 18.80 21.26 8.22
N LYS A 345 18.63 22.52 8.54
CA LYS A 345 17.75 23.00 9.61
C LYS A 345 16.55 23.75 9.03
N ALA A 346 15.44 23.72 9.76
CA ALA A 346 14.28 24.55 9.43
C ALA A 346 14.67 26.05 9.42
N GLY A 347 14.16 26.78 8.44
CA GLY A 347 14.45 28.21 8.23
C GLY A 347 15.67 28.50 7.35
N GLU A 348 16.53 27.53 7.07
CA GLU A 348 17.65 27.74 6.13
C GLU A 348 17.12 27.85 4.69
N GLN A 349 17.68 28.80 3.94
CA GLN A 349 17.32 28.98 2.54
C GLN A 349 18.14 28.05 1.65
N VAL A 350 17.46 27.31 0.78
CA VAL A 350 18.09 26.39 -0.20
C VAL A 350 17.82 26.85 -1.62
N VAL A 351 18.79 26.63 -2.48
CA VAL A 351 18.70 26.99 -3.92
C VAL A 351 17.81 25.96 -4.63
N ILE A 352 16.75 26.42 -5.29
CA ILE A 352 15.81 25.59 -6.04
C ILE A 352 16.01 25.66 -7.57
N ALA A 353 16.68 26.69 -8.05
CA ALA A 353 17.04 26.83 -9.47
C ALA A 353 18.38 27.58 -9.63
N GLY A 354 19.14 27.20 -10.64
CA GLY A 354 20.47 27.78 -10.93
C GLY A 354 21.66 26.98 -10.39
N GLN A 355 21.45 25.84 -9.76
CA GLN A 355 22.51 25.01 -9.13
C GLN A 355 23.65 24.65 -10.07
N LEU A 356 23.37 24.42 -11.37
CA LEU A 356 24.37 24.02 -12.37
C LEU A 356 25.44 25.09 -12.63
N LYS A 357 25.17 26.35 -12.25
CA LYS A 357 26.09 27.48 -12.39
C LYS A 357 26.90 27.75 -11.12
N LEU A 358 26.56 27.04 -10.03
CA LEU A 358 27.15 27.28 -8.72
C LEU A 358 28.40 26.41 -8.51
N THR A 359 29.39 27.02 -7.91
CA THR A 359 30.56 26.37 -7.30
C THR A 359 30.50 26.64 -5.80
N GLN A 360 31.22 25.90 -5.00
CA GLN A 360 31.28 26.11 -3.56
C GLN A 360 31.75 27.55 -3.23
N GLY A 361 31.00 28.26 -2.38
CA GLY A 361 31.31 29.63 -2.00
C GLY A 361 31.03 30.66 -3.11
N ALA A 362 30.28 30.32 -4.15
CA ALA A 362 29.95 31.27 -5.21
C ALA A 362 29.08 32.42 -4.67
N SER A 363 29.41 33.67 -5.05
CA SER A 363 28.56 34.82 -4.76
C SER A 363 27.26 34.72 -5.53
N ILE A 364 26.13 34.91 -4.85
CA ILE A 364 24.79 34.75 -5.41
C ILE A 364 23.93 35.98 -5.20
N ARG A 365 22.90 36.12 -6.04
CA ARG A 365 21.81 37.08 -5.89
C ARG A 365 20.49 36.33 -6.02
N ILE A 366 19.61 36.48 -5.04
CA ILE A 366 18.26 35.90 -5.09
C ILE A 366 17.42 36.76 -6.02
N SER A 367 16.83 36.13 -7.05
CA SER A 367 15.90 36.79 -7.96
C SER A 367 14.51 36.84 -7.32
N PRO A 368 13.92 38.04 -7.10
CA PRO A 368 12.62 38.16 -6.44
C PRO A 368 11.46 37.51 -7.21
N ASP A 369 11.61 37.32 -8.53
CA ASP A 369 10.58 36.80 -9.42
C ASP A 369 10.44 35.25 -9.39
N GLN A 370 11.28 34.54 -8.62
CA GLN A 370 11.32 33.08 -8.55
C GLN A 370 11.31 32.50 -7.12
N THR A 371 10.92 33.29 -6.14
CA THR A 371 10.66 32.78 -4.79
C THR A 371 9.35 32.01 -4.82
N GLN A 372 9.42 30.69 -5.00
CA GLN A 372 8.25 29.84 -4.77
C GLN A 372 8.03 29.80 -3.24
N HIS A 373 7.01 30.53 -2.77
CA HIS A 373 6.40 30.22 -1.50
C HIS A 373 5.87 28.78 -1.61
N THR A 374 6.28 27.94 -0.70
CA THR A 374 5.74 26.57 -0.51
C THR A 374 4.33 26.68 0.12
N ASP A 375 3.45 27.48 -0.48
CA ASP A 375 2.05 27.45 -0.14
C ASP A 375 1.45 26.17 -0.65
N ALA A 376 0.90 25.40 0.28
CA ALA A 376 0.16 24.20 -0.01
C ALA A 376 -0.90 24.47 -1.09
N PRO A 377 -1.19 23.52 -2.00
CA PRO A 377 -2.43 23.57 -2.73
C PRO A 377 -3.54 23.61 -1.69
N SER A 378 -4.27 24.75 -1.66
CA SER A 378 -5.48 24.90 -0.88
C SER A 378 -6.37 23.71 -1.14
N ALA A 379 -6.71 22.97 -0.07
CA ALA A 379 -7.76 21.98 -0.12
C ALA A 379 -8.98 22.65 -0.78
N GLN A 380 -9.31 22.23 -1.98
CA GLN A 380 -10.61 22.49 -2.55
C GLN A 380 -11.64 21.93 -1.57
N ARG A 381 -12.33 22.82 -0.91
CA ARG A 381 -13.60 22.52 -0.28
C ARG A 381 -14.55 22.23 -1.43
N ASP A 382 -14.87 20.97 -1.62
CA ASP A 382 -16.07 20.57 -2.34
C ASP A 382 -17.26 20.85 -1.41
N ASP A 383 -18.10 21.78 -1.85
CA ASP A 383 -19.46 21.99 -1.36
C ASP A 383 -20.37 20.85 -1.80
#